data_fa81aa3c537ac3efb674c8817818a951
#
_entry.id   fa81aa3c537ac3efb674c8817818a951
#
_cell.length_a   1.000
_cell.length_b   1.000
_cell.length_c   1.000
_cell.angle_alpha   90.00
_cell.angle_beta   90.00
_cell.angle_gamma   90.00
#
_symmetry.space_group_name_H-M   'P 1'
#
loop_
_entity.id
_entity.type
_entity.pdbx_description
1 polymer ?
#
loop_
_entity_poly.entity_id
_entity_poly.type
_entity_poly.pdbx_seq_one_letter_code
_entity_poly.pdbx_strand_id
1 'polypeptide(L)'
;MLQALSESESRFQAIVSNTPGLVLQFQADSNDDIRFVYLSEGSKALLGQDPDELKQSPQLFYSMMNARDRASLRMGLKSSSAHLSMLDWEGRMWIDGWQDTKWINLRATPRKLNDDVIQWDGIMLNITQSKKEKLEIEKSRRDLAELTEHINKIKEQERTKIAREIHDDLGGNLTAIKMGLSSITSLLGVDQNALREHTQHLEAIVDKTFETVHRISGNLRPNILDLGIVDAIEWQTKEFTKQLAIPCRFACNQAEIPITTDQAMALFRICQEAMSNIAKYAKATQVSVDLNASANEVVMTISDNGIGIGPDDKLKANSFGLRGMNERAVALHGSFKISKPADKHGTVITVKLPI
;
A
#
# COMPACT_ATOMS: atom_id res chain seq x y z
N MET A 1 -37.70 39.59 -31.40
CA MET A 1 -36.38 39.84 -30.80
C MET A 1 -36.44 40.01 -29.27
N LEU A 2 -37.31 40.87 -28.73
CA LEU A 2 -37.47 41.09 -27.27
C LEU A 2 -37.94 39.81 -26.52
N GLN A 3 -38.81 39.00 -27.09
CA GLN A 3 -39.31 37.78 -26.47
C GLN A 3 -38.24 36.67 -26.35
N ALA A 4 -37.38 36.53 -27.37
CA ALA A 4 -36.26 35.58 -27.34
C ALA A 4 -35.19 35.98 -26.33
N LEU A 5 -34.97 37.30 -26.14
CA LEU A 5 -34.06 37.81 -25.14
C LEU A 5 -34.58 37.54 -23.71
N SER A 6 -35.87 37.80 -23.48
CA SER A 6 -36.54 37.52 -22.17
C SER A 6 -36.54 36.04 -21.80
N GLU A 7 -36.79 35.14 -22.79
CA GLU A 7 -36.71 33.71 -22.58
C GLU A 7 -35.27 33.22 -22.25
N SER A 8 -34.26 33.80 -22.95
CA SER A 8 -32.86 33.48 -22.72
C SER A 8 -32.43 33.94 -21.31
N GLU A 9 -32.82 35.14 -20.92
CA GLU A 9 -32.53 35.68 -19.59
C GLU A 9 -33.19 34.87 -18.48
N SER A 10 -34.46 34.49 -18.64
CA SER A 10 -35.16 33.63 -17.70
C SER A 10 -34.50 32.25 -17.56
N ARG A 11 -34.07 31.62 -18.68
CA ARG A 11 -33.30 30.36 -18.62
C ARG A 11 -31.98 30.51 -17.94
N PHE A 12 -31.25 31.57 -18.21
CA PHE A 12 -29.98 31.87 -17.54
C PHE A 12 -30.18 32.01 -16.03
N GLN A 13 -31.15 32.79 -15.57
CA GLN A 13 -31.46 32.96 -14.17
C GLN A 13 -31.85 31.63 -13.50
N ALA A 14 -32.66 30.81 -14.18
CA ALA A 14 -33.04 29.50 -13.66
C ALA A 14 -31.84 28.55 -13.48
N ILE A 15 -30.88 28.54 -14.44
CA ILE A 15 -29.64 27.75 -14.35
C ILE A 15 -28.81 28.25 -13.18
N VAL A 16 -28.57 29.54 -13.08
CA VAL A 16 -27.77 30.18 -12.05
C VAL A 16 -28.33 29.93 -10.65
N SER A 17 -29.67 30.06 -10.49
CA SER A 17 -30.34 29.85 -9.20
C SER A 17 -30.31 28.40 -8.73
N ASN A 18 -30.21 27.43 -9.64
CA ASN A 18 -30.10 26.01 -9.33
C ASN A 18 -28.65 25.50 -9.26
N THR A 19 -27.67 26.34 -9.61
CA THR A 19 -26.25 25.97 -9.53
C THR A 19 -25.78 26.10 -8.06
N PRO A 20 -25.25 25.03 -7.45
CA PRO A 20 -24.73 25.15 -6.10
C PRO A 20 -23.53 26.09 -6.05
N GLY A 21 -23.50 26.96 -5.02
CA GLY A 21 -22.42 27.93 -4.83
C GLY A 21 -22.68 29.30 -5.45
N LEU A 22 -21.63 30.01 -5.76
CA LEU A 22 -21.67 31.36 -6.31
C LEU A 22 -21.22 31.32 -7.78
N VAL A 23 -22.14 31.69 -8.69
CA VAL A 23 -21.82 31.97 -10.10
C VAL A 23 -21.32 33.41 -10.22
N LEU A 24 -20.19 33.60 -10.90
CA LEU A 24 -19.57 34.91 -11.01
C LEU A 24 -18.92 35.16 -12.37
N GLN A 25 -18.91 36.42 -12.75
CA GLN A 25 -18.08 36.96 -13.85
C GLN A 25 -17.23 38.11 -13.30
N PHE A 26 -15.97 38.11 -13.60
CA PHE A 26 -15.07 39.15 -13.17
C PHE A 26 -14.00 39.47 -14.22
N GLN A 27 -13.41 40.63 -14.07
CA GLN A 27 -12.26 41.09 -14.82
C GLN A 27 -11.12 41.36 -13.83
N ALA A 28 -9.89 41.22 -14.25
CA ALA A 28 -8.75 41.67 -13.47
C ALA A 28 -8.08 42.84 -14.17
N ASP A 29 -7.64 43.83 -13.38
CA ASP A 29 -6.85 44.94 -13.86
C ASP A 29 -5.35 44.59 -14.02
N SER A 30 -4.52 45.58 -14.40
CA SER A 30 -3.08 45.42 -14.55
C SER A 30 -2.34 45.01 -13.27
N ASN A 31 -2.96 45.15 -12.10
CA ASN A 31 -2.44 44.76 -10.80
C ASN A 31 -3.00 43.42 -10.34
N ASP A 32 -3.73 42.68 -11.19
CA ASP A 32 -4.45 41.46 -10.89
C ASP A 32 -5.55 41.63 -9.81
N ASP A 33 -6.08 42.88 -9.64
CA ASP A 33 -7.20 43.16 -8.76
C ASP A 33 -8.54 42.89 -9.46
N ILE A 34 -9.41 42.10 -8.79
CA ILE A 34 -10.69 41.65 -9.34
C ILE A 34 -11.72 42.77 -9.30
N ARG A 35 -12.41 42.95 -10.44
CA ARG A 35 -13.64 43.74 -10.58
C ARG A 35 -14.78 42.79 -10.98
N PHE A 36 -15.77 42.66 -10.12
CA PHE A 36 -16.93 41.79 -10.41
C PHE A 36 -17.85 42.46 -11.44
N VAL A 37 -18.14 41.74 -12.50
CA VAL A 37 -19.14 42.10 -13.53
C VAL A 37 -20.50 41.56 -13.15
N TYR A 38 -20.54 40.29 -12.72
CA TYR A 38 -21.75 39.63 -12.30
C TYR A 38 -21.47 38.73 -11.07
N LEU A 39 -22.40 38.73 -10.14
CA LEU A 39 -22.44 37.84 -8.99
C LEU A 39 -23.90 37.36 -8.80
N SER A 40 -24.06 36.07 -8.65
CA SER A 40 -25.38 35.50 -8.30
C SER A 40 -25.71 35.71 -6.81
N GLU A 41 -26.98 35.53 -6.44
CA GLU A 41 -27.44 35.56 -5.03
C GLU A 41 -26.72 34.50 -4.15
N GLY A 42 -26.04 33.54 -4.76
CA GLY A 42 -25.17 32.59 -4.08
C GLY A 42 -24.06 33.23 -3.26
N SER A 43 -23.74 34.54 -3.50
CA SER A 43 -22.77 35.28 -2.67
C SER A 43 -23.21 35.42 -1.22
N LYS A 44 -24.51 35.65 -0.96
CA LYS A 44 -25.07 35.68 0.39
C LYS A 44 -24.92 34.34 1.09
N ALA A 45 -25.26 33.27 0.38
CA ALA A 45 -25.18 31.90 0.93
C ALA A 45 -23.74 31.41 1.10
N LEU A 46 -22.78 31.80 0.24
CA LEU A 46 -21.41 31.33 0.28
C LEU A 46 -20.48 32.22 1.11
N LEU A 47 -20.58 33.53 0.94
CA LEU A 47 -19.65 34.54 1.48
C LEU A 47 -20.30 35.41 2.56
N GLY A 48 -21.62 35.33 2.76
CA GLY A 48 -22.35 36.19 3.69
C GLY A 48 -22.43 37.64 3.25
N GLN A 49 -22.19 37.94 1.95
CA GLN A 49 -22.11 39.28 1.43
C GLN A 49 -23.15 39.49 0.31
N ASP A 50 -23.73 40.69 0.25
CA ASP A 50 -24.62 41.06 -0.81
C ASP A 50 -23.87 41.20 -2.15
N PRO A 51 -24.42 40.68 -3.30
CA PRO A 51 -23.79 40.79 -4.59
C PRO A 51 -23.43 42.24 -4.99
N ASP A 52 -24.29 43.21 -4.69
CA ASP A 52 -24.10 44.58 -5.06
C ASP A 52 -23.05 45.31 -4.19
N GLU A 53 -22.95 44.93 -2.90
CA GLU A 53 -21.89 45.41 -2.02
C GLU A 53 -20.51 44.94 -2.51
N LEU A 54 -20.38 43.65 -2.88
CA LEU A 54 -19.14 43.10 -3.42
C LEU A 54 -18.74 43.73 -4.76
N LYS A 55 -19.71 44.05 -5.64
CA LYS A 55 -19.43 44.78 -6.89
C LYS A 55 -18.93 46.19 -6.65
N GLN A 56 -19.53 46.89 -5.68
CA GLN A 56 -19.12 48.25 -5.33
C GLN A 56 -17.78 48.32 -4.60
N SER A 57 -17.51 47.33 -3.77
CA SER A 57 -16.33 47.23 -2.92
C SER A 57 -15.61 45.90 -3.01
N PRO A 58 -14.90 45.62 -4.13
CA PRO A 58 -14.19 44.34 -4.33
C PRO A 58 -13.13 44.03 -3.25
N GLN A 59 -12.67 45.05 -2.52
CA GLN A 59 -11.73 44.92 -1.41
C GLN A 59 -12.30 44.04 -0.26
N LEU A 60 -13.61 43.99 -0.08
CA LEU A 60 -14.27 43.10 0.87
C LEU A 60 -13.95 41.64 0.58
N PHE A 61 -13.90 41.24 -0.70
CA PHE A 61 -13.53 39.87 -1.09
C PHE A 61 -12.10 39.52 -0.67
N TYR A 62 -11.16 40.45 -0.85
CA TYR A 62 -9.79 40.21 -0.42
C TYR A 62 -9.59 40.23 1.09
N SER A 63 -10.40 41.01 1.80
CA SER A 63 -10.32 41.06 3.29
C SER A 63 -10.68 39.73 3.97
N MET A 64 -11.50 38.92 3.32
CA MET A 64 -11.85 37.57 3.80
C MET A 64 -10.69 36.57 3.74
N MET A 65 -9.61 36.88 3.03
CA MET A 65 -8.46 36.00 2.84
C MET A 65 -7.27 36.43 3.66
N ASN A 66 -6.50 35.47 4.16
CA ASN A 66 -5.18 35.76 4.70
C ASN A 66 -4.18 36.13 3.58
N ALA A 67 -3.03 36.68 3.95
CA ALA A 67 -2.01 37.17 3.01
C ALA A 67 -1.50 36.07 2.05
N ARG A 68 -1.36 34.84 2.53
CA ARG A 68 -0.87 33.70 1.74
C ARG A 68 -1.89 33.27 0.68
N ASP A 69 -3.14 33.12 1.06
CA ASP A 69 -4.21 32.68 0.15
C ASP A 69 -4.51 33.77 -0.89
N ARG A 70 -4.41 35.06 -0.51
CA ARG A 70 -4.50 36.22 -1.41
C ARG A 70 -3.37 36.25 -2.45
N ALA A 71 -2.13 36.02 -2.03
CA ALA A 71 -0.98 35.94 -2.93
C ALA A 71 -1.11 34.76 -3.92
N SER A 72 -1.60 33.61 -3.44
CA SER A 72 -1.86 32.41 -4.26
C SER A 72 -2.92 32.70 -5.34
N LEU A 73 -4.01 33.39 -4.99
CA LEU A 73 -5.05 33.78 -5.96
C LEU A 73 -4.49 34.69 -7.04
N ARG A 74 -3.72 35.74 -6.65
CA ARG A 74 -3.10 36.62 -7.63
C ARG A 74 -2.15 35.90 -8.58
N MET A 75 -1.33 34.97 -8.06
CA MET A 75 -0.48 34.14 -8.91
C MET A 75 -1.29 33.29 -9.90
N GLY A 76 -2.39 32.71 -9.43
CA GLY A 76 -3.31 31.92 -10.27
C GLY A 76 -3.93 32.78 -11.38
N LEU A 77 -4.39 33.98 -11.06
CA LEU A 77 -4.96 34.93 -12.02
C LEU A 77 -3.92 35.32 -13.07
N LYS A 78 -2.72 35.67 -12.66
CA LYS A 78 -1.62 36.04 -13.56
C LYS A 78 -1.25 34.89 -14.50
N SER A 79 -1.17 33.67 -14.01
CA SER A 79 -0.91 32.49 -14.84
C SER A 79 -2.05 32.23 -15.81
N SER A 80 -3.30 32.32 -15.34
CA SER A 80 -4.50 32.12 -16.15
C SER A 80 -4.61 33.15 -17.27
N SER A 81 -4.34 34.44 -16.98
CA SER A 81 -4.38 35.51 -17.99
C SER A 81 -3.30 35.32 -19.04
N ALA A 82 -2.08 35.02 -18.65
CA ALA A 82 -0.95 34.86 -19.57
C ALA A 82 -1.12 33.72 -20.57
N HIS A 83 -1.75 32.60 -20.15
CA HIS A 83 -1.90 31.39 -20.96
C HIS A 83 -3.34 31.14 -21.45
N LEU A 84 -4.28 32.03 -21.13
CA LEU A 84 -5.72 31.83 -21.34
C LEU A 84 -6.21 30.45 -20.86
N SER A 85 -5.65 29.97 -19.75
CA SER A 85 -5.96 28.67 -19.12
C SER A 85 -6.98 28.85 -18.01
N MET A 86 -7.74 27.78 -17.74
CA MET A 86 -8.70 27.77 -16.63
C MET A 86 -8.00 28.07 -15.31
N LEU A 87 -8.55 29.01 -14.55
CA LEU A 87 -8.20 29.24 -13.15
C LEU A 87 -8.87 28.15 -12.30
N ASP A 88 -8.09 27.41 -11.54
CA ASP A 88 -8.56 26.50 -10.50
C ASP A 88 -7.79 26.81 -9.21
N TRP A 89 -8.45 27.55 -8.32
CA TRP A 89 -7.84 28.03 -7.08
C TRP A 89 -8.60 27.52 -5.87
N GLU A 90 -7.86 27.10 -4.86
CA GLU A 90 -8.39 26.73 -3.55
C GLU A 90 -7.74 27.57 -2.46
N GLY A 91 -8.55 28.18 -1.62
CA GLY A 91 -8.07 29.01 -0.51
C GLY A 91 -9.05 29.08 0.65
N ARG A 92 -8.59 29.63 1.75
CA ARG A 92 -9.37 29.81 2.96
C ARG A 92 -9.91 31.23 3.02
N MET A 93 -11.19 31.35 3.31
CA MET A 93 -11.88 32.61 3.51
C MET A 93 -12.57 32.62 4.86
N TRP A 94 -12.34 33.67 5.63
CA TRP A 94 -13.08 33.93 6.86
C TRP A 94 -14.42 34.57 6.52
N ILE A 95 -15.51 34.01 7.02
CA ILE A 95 -16.85 34.48 6.74
C ILE A 95 -17.47 34.99 8.04
N ASP A 96 -17.58 36.32 8.15
CA ASP A 96 -18.06 36.99 9.40
C ASP A 96 -19.46 36.55 9.81
N GLY A 97 -20.38 36.36 8.87
CA GLY A 97 -21.73 35.92 9.15
C GLY A 97 -21.84 34.56 9.83
N TRP A 98 -20.82 33.72 9.73
CA TRP A 98 -20.75 32.40 10.40
C TRP A 98 -19.63 32.29 11.42
N GLN A 99 -18.79 33.31 11.57
CA GLN A 99 -17.63 33.31 12.46
C GLN A 99 -16.74 32.06 12.23
N ASP A 100 -16.54 31.69 10.97
CA ASP A 100 -15.86 30.44 10.60
C ASP A 100 -15.01 30.62 9.32
N THR A 101 -13.94 29.83 9.24
CA THR A 101 -13.09 29.77 8.06
C THR A 101 -13.54 28.64 7.14
N LYS A 102 -13.92 28.99 5.92
CA LYS A 102 -14.32 28.02 4.88
C LYS A 102 -13.25 27.85 3.85
N TRP A 103 -13.09 26.61 3.37
CA TRP A 103 -12.33 26.33 2.17
C TRP A 103 -13.21 26.59 0.94
N ILE A 104 -12.74 27.47 0.11
CA ILE A 104 -13.42 27.85 -1.12
C ILE A 104 -12.59 27.38 -2.31
N ASN A 105 -13.25 26.78 -3.30
CA ASN A 105 -12.68 26.51 -4.62
C ASN A 105 -13.29 27.47 -5.63
N LEU A 106 -12.46 28.23 -6.34
CA LEU A 106 -12.82 29.10 -7.45
C LEU A 106 -12.35 28.48 -8.76
N ARG A 107 -13.28 28.09 -9.62
CA ARG A 107 -13.01 27.67 -10.99
C ARG A 107 -13.57 28.67 -11.97
N ALA A 108 -12.71 29.21 -12.85
CA ALA A 108 -13.12 30.20 -13.81
C ALA A 108 -12.36 30.03 -15.13
N THR A 109 -13.09 30.18 -16.23
CA THR A 109 -12.53 30.10 -17.58
C THR A 109 -12.33 31.52 -18.13
N PRO A 110 -11.11 31.89 -18.56
CA PRO A 110 -10.84 33.20 -19.12
C PRO A 110 -11.37 33.31 -20.54
N ARG A 111 -11.93 34.45 -20.86
CA ARG A 111 -12.38 34.81 -22.20
C ARG A 111 -11.86 36.22 -22.54
N LYS A 112 -11.17 36.35 -23.66
CA LYS A 112 -10.73 37.66 -24.16
C LYS A 112 -11.91 38.41 -24.78
N LEU A 113 -12.26 39.59 -24.26
CA LEU A 113 -13.33 40.41 -24.78
C LEU A 113 -12.82 41.36 -25.88
N ASN A 114 -11.63 41.95 -25.68
CA ASN A 114 -10.87 42.77 -26.61
C ASN A 114 -9.38 42.63 -26.30
N ASP A 115 -8.51 43.39 -26.96
CA ASP A 115 -7.06 43.20 -26.83
C ASP A 115 -6.54 43.40 -25.39
N ASP A 116 -7.21 44.22 -24.57
CA ASP A 116 -6.75 44.61 -23.24
C ASP A 116 -7.59 44.06 -22.09
N VAL A 117 -8.74 43.38 -22.36
CA VAL A 117 -9.67 42.98 -21.32
C VAL A 117 -9.91 41.48 -21.37
N ILE A 118 -9.55 40.82 -20.29
CA ILE A 118 -9.88 39.40 -20.05
C ILE A 118 -10.99 39.35 -18.99
N GLN A 119 -12.01 38.57 -19.26
CA GLN A 119 -13.08 38.26 -18.36
C GLN A 119 -13.05 36.77 -18.00
N TRP A 120 -13.25 36.45 -16.74
CA TRP A 120 -13.40 35.09 -16.28
C TRP A 120 -14.87 34.81 -15.95
N ASP A 121 -15.36 33.72 -16.48
CA ASP A 121 -16.69 33.18 -16.21
C ASP A 121 -16.52 31.93 -15.34
N GLY A 122 -17.10 31.90 -14.14
CA GLY A 122 -16.78 30.82 -13.20
C GLY A 122 -17.79 30.57 -12.11
N ILE A 123 -17.42 29.60 -11.27
CA ILE A 123 -18.16 29.22 -10.09
C ILE A 123 -17.23 29.17 -8.88
N MET A 124 -17.82 29.45 -7.72
CA MET A 124 -17.15 29.35 -6.45
C MET A 124 -17.93 28.41 -5.52
N LEU A 125 -17.25 27.44 -4.92
CA LEU A 125 -17.85 26.36 -4.14
C LEU A 125 -17.24 26.30 -2.75
N ASN A 126 -18.04 25.94 -1.76
CA ASN A 126 -17.55 25.57 -0.43
C ASN A 126 -17.10 24.11 -0.46
N ILE A 127 -15.81 23.89 -0.27
CA ILE A 127 -15.19 22.55 -0.25
C ILE A 127 -14.71 22.14 1.17
N THR A 128 -15.15 22.88 2.22
CA THR A 128 -14.71 22.64 3.60
C THR A 128 -14.99 21.21 4.05
N GLN A 129 -16.19 20.72 3.77
CA GLN A 129 -16.58 19.36 4.14
C GLN A 129 -15.73 18.31 3.42
N SER A 130 -15.55 18.46 2.11
CA SER A 130 -14.71 17.57 1.32
C SER A 130 -13.25 17.55 1.79
N LYS A 131 -12.71 18.73 2.18
CA LYS A 131 -11.35 18.82 2.76
C LYS A 131 -11.25 18.11 4.11
N LYS A 132 -12.27 18.27 4.99
CA LYS A 132 -12.32 17.58 6.29
C LYS A 132 -12.37 16.07 6.11
N GLU A 133 -13.26 15.58 5.26
CA GLU A 133 -13.39 14.14 4.95
C GLU A 133 -12.10 13.55 4.38
N LYS A 134 -11.46 14.25 3.45
CA LYS A 134 -10.18 13.83 2.89
C LYS A 134 -9.09 13.70 3.97
N LEU A 135 -8.98 14.68 4.86
CA LEU A 135 -8.01 14.64 5.96
C LEU A 135 -8.29 13.52 6.95
N GLU A 136 -9.57 13.26 7.25
CA GLU A 136 -9.98 12.17 8.14
C GLU A 136 -9.66 10.80 7.53
N ILE A 137 -9.93 10.62 6.23
CA ILE A 137 -9.57 9.40 5.49
C ILE A 137 -8.05 9.20 5.49
N GLU A 138 -7.27 10.25 5.24
CA GLU A 138 -5.80 10.17 5.25
C GLU A 138 -5.25 9.84 6.64
N LYS A 139 -5.88 10.38 7.71
CA LYS A 139 -5.53 10.04 9.09
C LYS A 139 -5.87 8.59 9.38
N SER A 140 -7.09 8.16 9.12
CA SER A 140 -7.53 6.78 9.34
C SER A 140 -6.66 5.76 8.60
N ARG A 141 -6.23 6.08 7.37
CA ARG A 141 -5.31 5.22 6.61
C ARG A 141 -3.95 5.09 7.29
N ARG A 142 -3.41 6.16 7.87
CA ARG A 142 -2.14 6.12 8.61
C ARG A 142 -2.28 5.27 9.87
N ASP A 143 -3.32 5.52 10.66
CA ASP A 143 -3.57 4.79 11.90
C ASP A 143 -3.73 3.28 11.63
N LEU A 144 -4.43 2.90 10.55
CA LEU A 144 -4.56 1.51 10.11
C LEU A 144 -3.23 0.90 9.68
N ALA A 145 -2.38 1.65 8.99
CA ALA A 145 -1.06 1.16 8.57
C ALA A 145 -0.16 0.88 9.79
N GLU A 146 -0.10 1.80 10.75
CA GLU A 146 0.65 1.64 12.01
C GLU A 146 0.15 0.43 12.81
N LEU A 147 -1.18 0.29 12.95
CA LEU A 147 -1.77 -0.86 13.65
C LEU A 147 -1.43 -2.19 12.96
N THR A 148 -1.48 -2.22 11.63
CA THR A 148 -1.15 -3.42 10.85
C THR A 148 0.32 -3.81 11.05
N GLU A 149 1.23 -2.86 11.04
CA GLU A 149 2.65 -3.08 11.30
C GLU A 149 2.87 -3.64 12.73
N HIS A 150 2.22 -3.04 13.71
CA HIS A 150 2.29 -3.50 15.10
C HIS A 150 1.78 -4.93 15.28
N ILE A 151 0.62 -5.26 14.69
CA ILE A 151 0.06 -6.62 14.71
C ILE A 151 1.01 -7.62 14.05
N ASN A 152 1.62 -7.27 12.92
CA ASN A 152 2.57 -8.14 12.24
C ASN A 152 3.81 -8.40 13.10
N LYS A 153 4.32 -7.39 13.78
CA LYS A 153 5.45 -7.51 14.71
C LYS A 153 5.12 -8.44 15.89
N ILE A 154 3.98 -8.23 16.55
CA ILE A 154 3.53 -9.10 17.66
C ILE A 154 3.37 -10.54 17.18
N LYS A 155 2.74 -10.75 16.02
CA LYS A 155 2.54 -12.09 15.46
C LYS A 155 3.86 -12.81 15.17
N GLU A 156 4.87 -12.10 14.71
CA GLU A 156 6.18 -12.70 14.45
C GLU A 156 6.93 -13.01 15.76
N GLN A 157 6.81 -12.15 16.76
CA GLN A 157 7.35 -12.40 18.10
C GLN A 157 6.69 -13.63 18.74
N GLU A 158 5.37 -13.75 18.67
CA GLU A 158 4.62 -14.89 19.21
C GLU A 158 4.98 -16.18 18.50
N ARG A 159 5.10 -16.17 17.17
CA ARG A 159 5.57 -17.33 16.39
C ARG A 159 6.96 -17.79 16.82
N THR A 160 7.86 -16.83 17.05
CA THR A 160 9.22 -17.11 17.52
C THR A 160 9.23 -17.74 18.91
N LYS A 161 8.39 -17.24 19.82
CA LYS A 161 8.24 -17.76 21.17
C LYS A 161 7.69 -19.20 21.15
N ILE A 162 6.58 -19.41 20.44
CA ILE A 162 5.95 -20.74 20.33
C ILE A 162 6.92 -21.76 19.70
N ALA A 163 7.67 -21.35 18.67
CA ALA A 163 8.64 -22.24 18.03
C ALA A 163 9.73 -22.72 19.00
N ARG A 164 10.23 -21.83 19.88
CA ARG A 164 11.21 -22.19 20.92
C ARG A 164 10.61 -23.11 21.96
N GLU A 165 9.42 -22.79 22.49
CA GLU A 165 8.73 -23.62 23.48
C GLU A 165 8.47 -25.03 22.92
N ILE A 166 8.02 -25.16 21.67
CA ILE A 166 7.85 -26.44 21.00
C ILE A 166 9.18 -27.19 20.88
N HIS A 167 10.26 -26.51 20.49
CA HIS A 167 11.56 -27.13 20.32
C HIS A 167 12.14 -27.63 21.65
N ASP A 168 12.08 -26.79 22.67
CA ASP A 168 12.70 -27.07 23.97
C ASP A 168 11.90 -28.15 24.75
N ASP A 169 10.60 -28.01 24.82
CA ASP A 169 9.77 -28.92 25.61
C ASP A 169 9.53 -30.26 24.89
N LEU A 170 9.02 -30.23 23.65
CA LEU A 170 8.72 -31.48 22.94
C LEU A 170 9.97 -32.14 22.38
N GLY A 171 10.94 -31.38 21.88
CA GLY A 171 12.20 -31.93 21.37
C GLY A 171 13.02 -32.60 22.50
N GLY A 172 13.11 -31.96 23.67
CA GLY A 172 13.77 -32.51 24.85
C GLY A 172 13.10 -33.80 25.32
N ASN A 173 11.78 -33.81 25.45
CA ASN A 173 11.02 -35.00 25.88
C ASN A 173 11.14 -36.14 24.88
N LEU A 174 11.02 -35.89 23.56
CA LEU A 174 11.18 -36.95 22.56
C LEU A 174 12.60 -37.53 22.55
N THR A 175 13.62 -36.72 22.77
CA THR A 175 15.01 -37.16 22.90
C THR A 175 15.19 -38.08 24.11
N ALA A 176 14.62 -37.71 25.26
CA ALA A 176 14.66 -38.55 26.46
C ALA A 176 13.94 -39.90 26.26
N ILE A 177 12.77 -39.88 25.60
CA ILE A 177 12.03 -41.11 25.27
C ILE A 177 12.86 -41.99 24.32
N LYS A 178 13.47 -41.42 23.29
CA LYS A 178 14.33 -42.16 22.34
C LYS A 178 15.52 -42.80 23.04
N MET A 179 16.20 -42.08 23.93
CA MET A 179 17.29 -42.62 24.73
C MET A 179 16.83 -43.77 25.65
N GLY A 180 15.63 -43.61 26.27
CA GLY A 180 15.04 -44.65 27.09
C GLY A 180 14.73 -45.92 26.29
N LEU A 181 14.15 -45.80 25.12
CA LEU A 181 13.88 -46.94 24.22
C LEU A 181 15.16 -47.63 23.77
N SER A 182 16.18 -46.87 23.35
CA SER A 182 17.47 -47.42 22.95
C SER A 182 18.15 -48.17 24.11
N SER A 183 18.04 -47.65 25.34
CA SER A 183 18.53 -48.34 26.55
C SER A 183 17.79 -49.67 26.79
N ILE A 184 16.46 -49.70 26.66
CA ILE A 184 15.65 -50.90 26.77
C ILE A 184 16.09 -51.93 25.71
N THR A 185 16.21 -51.48 24.43
CA THR A 185 16.63 -52.34 23.31
C THR A 185 18.00 -52.98 23.58
N SER A 186 18.93 -52.27 24.21
CA SER A 186 20.25 -52.79 24.56
C SER A 186 20.25 -53.84 25.68
N LEU A 187 19.24 -53.84 26.54
CA LEU A 187 19.09 -54.76 27.64
C LEU A 187 18.33 -56.06 27.27
N LEU A 188 17.66 -56.09 26.12
CA LEU A 188 16.87 -57.24 25.66
C LEU A 188 17.76 -58.43 25.24
N GLY A 189 17.51 -59.59 25.80
CA GLY A 189 18.16 -60.84 25.42
C GLY A 189 17.80 -61.35 24.02
N VAL A 190 18.55 -62.33 23.53
CA VAL A 190 18.40 -62.89 22.15
C VAL A 190 17.00 -63.52 21.95
N ASP A 191 16.41 -64.06 23.00
CA ASP A 191 15.12 -64.74 22.94
C ASP A 191 13.89 -63.84 23.06
N GLN A 192 14.09 -62.52 23.18
CA GLN A 192 13.00 -61.53 23.40
C GLN A 192 12.60 -60.79 22.11
N ASN A 193 12.44 -61.55 21.02
CA ASN A 193 12.18 -60.95 19.69
C ASN A 193 10.89 -60.11 19.63
N ALA A 194 9.80 -60.53 20.27
CA ALA A 194 8.55 -59.78 20.29
C ALA A 194 8.69 -58.40 21.00
N LEU A 195 9.43 -58.36 22.11
CA LEU A 195 9.71 -57.11 22.82
C LEU A 195 10.62 -56.19 21.99
N ARG A 196 11.58 -56.72 21.26
CA ARG A 196 12.47 -56.01 20.37
C ARG A 196 11.70 -55.36 19.20
N GLU A 197 10.78 -56.11 18.58
CA GLU A 197 9.90 -55.58 17.52
C GLU A 197 9.00 -54.44 18.04
N HIS A 198 8.43 -54.58 19.24
CA HIS A 198 7.63 -53.53 19.85
C HIS A 198 8.47 -52.26 20.14
N THR A 199 9.69 -52.43 20.66
CA THR A 199 10.56 -51.28 20.94
C THR A 199 10.96 -50.56 19.65
N GLN A 200 11.31 -51.28 18.58
CA GLN A 200 11.62 -50.73 17.28
C GLN A 200 10.39 -49.99 16.68
N HIS A 201 9.19 -50.53 16.85
CA HIS A 201 7.97 -49.86 16.42
C HIS A 201 7.75 -48.52 17.15
N LEU A 202 7.98 -48.49 18.49
CA LEU A 202 7.92 -47.28 19.29
C LEU A 202 8.99 -46.27 18.88
N GLU A 203 10.23 -46.70 18.62
CA GLU A 203 11.30 -45.83 18.10
C GLU A 203 10.88 -45.15 16.76
N ALA A 204 10.28 -45.93 15.85
CA ALA A 204 9.78 -45.38 14.58
C ALA A 204 8.66 -44.31 14.77
N ILE A 205 7.76 -44.54 15.77
CA ILE A 205 6.73 -43.52 16.11
C ILE A 205 7.39 -42.25 16.68
N VAL A 206 8.36 -42.39 17.57
CA VAL A 206 9.11 -41.26 18.14
C VAL A 206 9.82 -40.48 17.05
N ASP A 207 10.50 -41.15 16.11
CA ASP A 207 11.18 -40.50 14.99
C ASP A 207 10.19 -39.74 14.10
N LYS A 208 9.06 -40.34 13.77
CA LYS A 208 7.99 -39.66 12.99
C LYS A 208 7.42 -38.46 13.73
N THR A 209 7.27 -38.56 15.05
CA THR A 209 6.79 -37.44 15.89
C THR A 209 7.84 -36.31 15.92
N PHE A 210 9.11 -36.69 16.05
CA PHE A 210 10.24 -35.75 16.01
C PHE A 210 10.29 -34.96 14.68
N GLU A 211 10.18 -35.67 13.54
CA GLU A 211 10.06 -35.00 12.22
C GLU A 211 8.85 -34.07 12.15
N THR A 212 7.73 -34.44 12.73
CA THR A 212 6.52 -33.59 12.76
C THR A 212 6.71 -32.33 13.59
N VAL A 213 7.30 -32.47 14.79
CA VAL A 213 7.66 -31.35 15.68
C VAL A 213 8.63 -30.39 14.97
N HIS A 214 9.68 -30.93 14.37
CA HIS A 214 10.64 -30.11 13.59
C HIS A 214 9.98 -29.37 12.43
N ARG A 215 9.07 -30.00 11.70
CA ARG A 215 8.33 -29.37 10.61
C ARG A 215 7.42 -28.26 11.11
N ILE A 216 6.73 -28.45 12.23
CA ILE A 216 5.85 -27.42 12.84
C ILE A 216 6.69 -26.24 13.33
N SER A 217 7.76 -26.49 14.06
CA SER A 217 8.69 -25.46 14.56
C SER A 217 9.34 -24.69 13.41
N GLY A 218 9.77 -25.38 12.36
CA GLY A 218 10.33 -24.78 11.14
C GLY A 218 9.33 -23.89 10.39
N ASN A 219 8.03 -24.20 10.41
CA ASN A 219 7.00 -23.32 9.85
C ASN A 219 6.73 -22.08 10.73
N LEU A 220 6.90 -22.19 12.04
CA LEU A 220 6.72 -21.09 13.00
C LEU A 220 7.96 -20.18 13.06
N ARG A 221 9.14 -20.76 13.24
CA ARG A 221 10.44 -20.07 13.17
C ARG A 221 11.44 -21.02 12.51
N PRO A 222 12.02 -20.62 11.37
CA PRO A 222 13.05 -21.46 10.75
C PRO A 222 14.35 -21.37 11.56
N ASN A 223 14.62 -22.38 12.42
CA ASN A 223 15.93 -22.50 13.08
C ASN A 223 17.08 -22.59 12.07
N ILE A 224 16.76 -22.95 10.83
CA ILE A 224 17.68 -22.98 9.71
C ILE A 224 18.26 -21.59 9.37
N LEU A 225 17.56 -20.50 9.76
CA LEU A 225 18.09 -19.13 9.59
C LEU A 225 19.31 -18.85 10.48
N ASP A 226 19.49 -19.62 11.55
CA ASP A 226 20.68 -19.56 12.41
C ASP A 226 21.95 -20.07 11.67
N LEU A 227 21.77 -20.88 10.59
CA LEU A 227 22.82 -21.32 9.67
C LEU A 227 23.08 -20.35 8.51
N GLY A 228 22.26 -19.27 8.40
CA GLY A 228 22.32 -18.28 7.35
C GLY A 228 21.19 -18.35 6.35
N ILE A 229 20.99 -17.26 5.60
CA ILE A 229 19.88 -17.13 4.64
C ILE A 229 20.02 -18.09 3.46
N VAL A 230 21.23 -18.37 3.01
CA VAL A 230 21.50 -19.25 1.85
C VAL A 230 21.02 -20.66 2.14
N ASP A 231 21.47 -21.23 3.28
CA ASP A 231 21.06 -22.56 3.72
C ASP A 231 19.56 -22.65 3.98
N ALA A 232 18.98 -21.59 4.54
CA ALA A 232 17.55 -21.52 4.81
C ALA A 232 16.71 -21.56 3.53
N ILE A 233 17.06 -20.79 2.50
CA ILE A 233 16.35 -20.80 1.22
C ILE A 233 16.57 -22.12 0.48
N GLU A 234 17.79 -22.67 0.50
CA GLU A 234 18.08 -23.96 -0.11
C GLU A 234 17.24 -25.09 0.55
N TRP A 235 17.20 -25.12 1.86
CA TRP A 235 16.35 -26.07 2.58
C TRP A 235 14.87 -25.92 2.21
N GLN A 236 14.36 -24.69 2.16
CA GLN A 236 12.97 -24.42 1.78
C GLN A 236 12.64 -24.93 0.38
N THR A 237 13.58 -24.80 -0.58
CA THR A 237 13.38 -25.29 -1.95
C THR A 237 13.40 -26.81 -2.03
N LYS A 238 14.27 -27.48 -1.26
CA LYS A 238 14.32 -28.94 -1.14
C LYS A 238 13.02 -29.49 -0.52
N GLU A 239 12.53 -28.83 0.54
CA GLU A 239 11.32 -29.25 1.22
C GLU A 239 10.08 -29.07 0.32
N PHE A 240 10.00 -27.96 -0.43
CA PHE A 240 8.96 -27.72 -1.43
C PHE A 240 8.93 -28.85 -2.49
N THR A 241 10.09 -29.22 -3.03
CA THR A 241 10.20 -30.29 -4.01
C THR A 241 9.75 -31.64 -3.42
N LYS A 242 10.15 -31.94 -2.18
CA LYS A 242 9.79 -33.19 -1.48
C LYS A 242 8.28 -33.31 -1.24
N GLN A 243 7.63 -32.21 -0.86
CA GLN A 243 6.20 -32.21 -0.51
C GLN A 243 5.28 -32.26 -1.72
N LEU A 244 5.63 -31.57 -2.80
CA LEU A 244 4.73 -31.34 -3.94
C LEU A 244 5.16 -32.08 -5.22
N ALA A 245 6.32 -32.72 -5.22
CA ALA A 245 6.94 -33.35 -6.41
C ALA A 245 7.12 -32.36 -7.58
N ILE A 246 7.20 -31.05 -7.30
CA ILE A 246 7.50 -30.01 -8.29
C ILE A 246 8.99 -29.68 -8.19
N PRO A 247 9.80 -29.88 -9.22
CA PRO A 247 11.21 -29.54 -9.22
C PRO A 247 11.42 -28.05 -8.94
N CYS A 248 12.22 -27.73 -7.90
CA CYS A 248 12.60 -26.37 -7.56
C CYS A 248 14.13 -26.24 -7.58
N ARG A 249 14.66 -25.46 -8.50
CA ARG A 249 16.10 -25.16 -8.60
C ARG A 249 16.44 -23.99 -7.67
N PHE A 250 17.49 -24.14 -6.88
CA PHE A 250 18.10 -23.05 -6.14
C PHE A 250 19.48 -22.70 -6.71
N ALA A 251 19.77 -21.40 -6.81
CA ALA A 251 21.11 -20.92 -7.15
C ALA A 251 21.43 -19.68 -6.29
N CYS A 252 22.69 -19.61 -5.85
CA CYS A 252 23.22 -18.46 -5.13
C CYS A 252 24.64 -18.16 -5.63
N ASN A 253 24.99 -16.87 -5.68
CA ASN A 253 26.31 -16.43 -6.12
C ASN A 253 27.35 -16.38 -4.98
N GLN A 254 26.94 -16.54 -3.72
CA GLN A 254 27.80 -16.51 -2.54
C GLN A 254 27.34 -17.58 -1.53
N ALA A 255 28.31 -18.17 -0.82
CA ALA A 255 28.00 -19.16 0.23
C ALA A 255 27.37 -18.51 1.46
N GLU A 256 27.82 -17.30 1.79
CA GLU A 256 27.28 -16.50 2.90
C GLU A 256 26.98 -15.08 2.44
N ILE A 257 25.84 -14.53 2.90
CA ILE A 257 25.44 -13.16 2.59
C ILE A 257 25.34 -12.39 3.92
N PRO A 258 26.12 -11.30 4.09
CA PRO A 258 26.15 -10.52 5.32
C PRO A 258 24.94 -9.57 5.41
N ILE A 259 23.80 -10.11 5.82
CA ILE A 259 22.54 -9.36 6.03
C ILE A 259 22.10 -9.46 7.48
N THR A 260 21.27 -8.51 7.91
CA THR A 260 20.71 -8.52 9.26
C THR A 260 19.71 -9.64 9.45
N THR A 261 19.47 -10.04 10.70
CA THR A 261 18.46 -11.05 11.04
C THR A 261 17.07 -10.68 10.52
N ASP A 262 16.71 -9.40 10.55
CA ASP A 262 15.43 -8.91 10.05
C ASP A 262 15.32 -9.05 8.52
N GLN A 263 16.41 -8.76 7.80
CA GLN A 263 16.48 -8.96 6.36
C GLN A 263 16.39 -10.44 5.97
N ALA A 264 17.14 -11.30 6.67
CA ALA A 264 17.10 -12.75 6.46
C ALA A 264 15.70 -13.30 6.70
N MET A 265 15.05 -12.91 7.80
CA MET A 265 13.68 -13.30 8.12
C MET A 265 12.69 -12.82 7.04
N ALA A 266 12.81 -11.58 6.57
CA ALA A 266 11.92 -11.03 5.55
C ALA A 266 12.07 -11.79 4.23
N LEU A 267 13.29 -12.04 3.75
CA LEU A 267 13.54 -12.82 2.54
C LEU A 267 13.00 -14.24 2.65
N PHE A 268 13.23 -14.90 3.77
CA PHE A 268 12.72 -16.24 4.01
C PHE A 268 11.17 -16.29 4.00
N ARG A 269 10.51 -15.36 4.71
CA ARG A 269 9.05 -15.28 4.72
C ARG A 269 8.45 -14.95 3.35
N ILE A 270 9.12 -14.10 2.57
CA ILE A 270 8.70 -13.83 1.19
C ILE A 270 8.85 -15.08 0.33
N CYS A 271 9.94 -15.83 0.48
CA CYS A 271 10.12 -17.10 -0.21
C CYS A 271 9.03 -18.12 0.15
N GLN A 272 8.75 -18.32 1.43
CA GLN A 272 7.67 -19.21 1.90
C GLN A 272 6.30 -18.84 1.32
N GLU A 273 5.95 -17.55 1.36
CA GLU A 273 4.67 -17.06 0.84
C GLU A 273 4.57 -17.23 -0.68
N ALA A 274 5.65 -16.91 -1.40
CA ALA A 274 5.72 -17.11 -2.85
C ALA A 274 5.54 -18.59 -3.22
N MET A 275 6.25 -19.50 -2.54
CA MET A 275 6.11 -20.95 -2.75
C MET A 275 4.72 -21.47 -2.40
N SER A 276 4.11 -20.96 -1.31
CA SER A 276 2.72 -21.31 -0.94
C SER A 276 1.74 -20.85 -2.04
N ASN A 277 1.96 -19.67 -2.61
CA ASN A 277 1.13 -19.17 -3.71
C ASN A 277 1.30 -19.98 -4.99
N ILE A 278 2.53 -20.38 -5.32
CA ILE A 278 2.81 -21.27 -6.44
C ILE A 278 2.09 -22.60 -6.25
N ALA A 279 2.20 -23.21 -5.08
CA ALA A 279 1.54 -24.47 -4.76
C ALA A 279 0.01 -24.43 -4.89
N LYS A 280 -0.61 -23.31 -4.47
CA LYS A 280 -2.07 -23.17 -4.44
C LYS A 280 -2.67 -22.72 -5.77
N TYR A 281 -1.95 -21.88 -6.53
CA TYR A 281 -2.57 -21.12 -7.61
C TYR A 281 -1.89 -21.26 -8.97
N ALA A 282 -0.58 -21.51 -9.01
CA ALA A 282 0.17 -21.39 -10.26
C ALA A 282 -0.01 -22.55 -11.23
N LYS A 283 -0.34 -23.77 -10.76
CA LYS A 283 -0.29 -25.00 -11.57
C LYS A 283 1.07 -25.17 -12.28
N ALA A 284 2.13 -24.74 -11.63
CA ALA A 284 3.47 -24.79 -12.16
C ALA A 284 4.02 -26.22 -12.17
N THR A 285 4.87 -26.54 -13.14
CA THR A 285 5.61 -27.81 -13.24
C THR A 285 7.09 -27.63 -12.91
N GLN A 286 7.57 -26.40 -12.81
CA GLN A 286 8.94 -26.05 -12.46
C GLN A 286 9.00 -24.71 -11.75
N VAL A 287 9.89 -24.61 -10.75
CA VAL A 287 10.17 -23.39 -9.99
C VAL A 287 11.67 -23.14 -9.94
N SER A 288 12.09 -21.90 -9.90
CA SER A 288 13.47 -21.51 -9.60
C SER A 288 13.51 -20.40 -8.56
N VAL A 289 14.54 -20.46 -7.71
CA VAL A 289 14.86 -19.40 -6.73
C VAL A 289 16.33 -19.05 -6.92
N ASP A 290 16.58 -17.81 -7.28
CA ASP A 290 17.91 -17.26 -7.47
C ASP A 290 18.16 -16.19 -6.40
N LEU A 291 19.22 -16.32 -5.59
CA LEU A 291 19.62 -15.39 -4.55
C LEU A 291 20.99 -14.82 -4.88
N ASN A 292 21.06 -13.53 -5.16
CA ASN A 292 22.27 -12.87 -5.59
C ASN A 292 22.59 -11.69 -4.69
N ALA A 293 23.79 -11.64 -4.13
CA ALA A 293 24.29 -10.52 -3.35
C ALA A 293 25.38 -9.77 -4.10
N SER A 294 25.37 -8.45 -3.97
CA SER A 294 26.39 -7.51 -4.39
C SER A 294 26.87 -6.70 -3.18
N ALA A 295 27.78 -5.75 -3.38
CA ALA A 295 28.31 -4.91 -2.30
C ALA A 295 27.22 -4.05 -1.61
N ASN A 296 26.11 -3.72 -2.32
CA ASN A 296 25.13 -2.75 -1.85
C ASN A 296 23.71 -3.31 -1.74
N GLU A 297 23.42 -4.46 -2.32
CA GLU A 297 22.08 -5.04 -2.32
C GLU A 297 22.09 -6.57 -2.39
N VAL A 298 21.07 -7.19 -1.80
CA VAL A 298 20.71 -8.59 -2.04
C VAL A 298 19.43 -8.64 -2.86
N VAL A 299 19.43 -9.50 -3.89
CA VAL A 299 18.31 -9.68 -4.81
C VAL A 299 17.88 -11.13 -4.77
N MET A 300 16.64 -11.38 -4.42
CA MET A 300 16.00 -12.69 -4.53
C MET A 300 15.00 -12.69 -5.68
N THR A 301 15.12 -13.64 -6.58
CA THR A 301 14.20 -13.84 -7.69
C THR A 301 13.58 -15.23 -7.61
N ILE A 302 12.25 -15.29 -7.58
CA ILE A 302 11.47 -16.52 -7.55
C ILE A 302 10.65 -16.57 -8.83
N SER A 303 10.80 -17.63 -9.61
CA SER A 303 10.13 -17.78 -10.91
C SER A 303 9.42 -19.13 -10.98
N ASP A 304 8.20 -19.13 -11.50
CA ASP A 304 7.43 -20.31 -11.88
C ASP A 304 7.03 -20.26 -13.34
N ASN A 305 6.74 -21.43 -13.92
CA ASN A 305 6.26 -21.61 -15.29
C ASN A 305 4.74 -21.87 -15.37
N GLY A 306 3.99 -21.46 -14.36
CA GLY A 306 2.56 -21.72 -14.26
C GLY A 306 1.68 -20.78 -15.08
N ILE A 307 0.41 -20.66 -14.69
CA ILE A 307 -0.58 -19.83 -15.41
C ILE A 307 -0.34 -18.31 -15.28
N GLY A 308 0.51 -17.89 -14.33
CA GLY A 308 0.81 -16.48 -14.06
C GLY A 308 -0.31 -15.74 -13.31
N ILE A 309 -0.04 -14.45 -13.01
CA ILE A 309 -0.99 -13.56 -12.31
C ILE A 309 -1.66 -12.65 -13.34
N GLY A 310 -3.01 -12.70 -13.40
CA GLY A 310 -3.83 -11.85 -14.26
C GLY A 310 -3.93 -10.41 -13.75
N PRO A 311 -4.34 -9.44 -14.60
CA PRO A 311 -4.56 -8.05 -14.19
C PRO A 311 -5.59 -7.93 -13.06
N ASP A 312 -6.66 -8.73 -13.11
CA ASP A 312 -7.76 -8.73 -12.14
C ASP A 312 -7.37 -9.37 -10.80
N ASP A 313 -6.37 -10.26 -10.80
CA ASP A 313 -5.91 -10.94 -9.58
C ASP A 313 -5.12 -10.01 -8.66
N LYS A 314 -4.51 -8.93 -9.21
CA LYS A 314 -3.83 -7.88 -8.43
C LYS A 314 -4.81 -6.99 -7.66
N LEU A 315 -6.05 -6.89 -8.13
CA LEU A 315 -7.12 -6.04 -7.57
C LEU A 315 -8.03 -6.79 -6.60
N LYS A 316 -7.96 -8.12 -6.54
CA LYS A 316 -8.82 -8.89 -5.63
C LYS A 316 -8.47 -8.58 -4.17
N ALA A 317 -9.49 -8.33 -3.36
CA ALA A 317 -9.40 -8.07 -1.92
C ALA A 317 -8.66 -9.18 -1.13
N ASN A 318 -8.47 -10.37 -1.71
CA ASN A 318 -7.77 -11.52 -1.14
C ASN A 318 -6.27 -11.60 -1.45
N SER A 319 -5.66 -10.57 -2.03
CA SER A 319 -4.21 -10.54 -2.30
C SER A 319 -3.35 -10.15 -1.07
N PHE A 320 -3.80 -10.54 0.15
CA PHE A 320 -3.06 -10.27 1.40
C PHE A 320 -1.62 -10.80 1.37
N GLY A 321 -1.37 -11.93 0.70
CA GLY A 321 -0.03 -12.50 0.55
C GLY A 321 0.91 -11.61 -0.26
N LEU A 322 0.47 -11.14 -1.43
CA LEU A 322 1.26 -10.24 -2.29
C LEU A 322 1.53 -8.90 -1.61
N ARG A 323 0.52 -8.35 -0.96
CA ARG A 323 0.63 -7.12 -0.18
C ARG A 323 1.60 -7.28 0.99
N GLY A 324 1.48 -8.35 1.76
CA GLY A 324 2.38 -8.64 2.88
C GLY A 324 3.84 -8.84 2.45
N MET A 325 4.09 -9.43 1.28
CA MET A 325 5.45 -9.54 0.72
C MET A 325 6.01 -8.15 0.36
N ASN A 326 5.22 -7.29 -0.28
CA ASN A 326 5.63 -5.92 -0.60
C ASN A 326 5.88 -5.08 0.66
N GLU A 327 5.00 -5.14 1.66
CA GLU A 327 5.13 -4.42 2.93
C GLU A 327 6.42 -4.80 3.66
N ARG A 328 6.78 -6.12 3.70
CA ARG A 328 8.04 -6.58 4.31
C ARG A 328 9.28 -6.06 3.59
N ALA A 329 9.26 -6.01 2.25
CA ALA A 329 10.39 -5.48 1.50
C ALA A 329 10.55 -3.97 1.71
N VAL A 330 9.45 -3.21 1.68
CA VAL A 330 9.44 -1.76 1.86
C VAL A 330 9.85 -1.36 3.28
N ALA A 331 9.42 -2.11 4.31
CA ALA A 331 9.81 -1.86 5.71
C ALA A 331 11.34 -1.92 5.93
N LEU A 332 12.06 -2.63 5.06
CA LEU A 332 13.53 -2.73 5.07
C LEU A 332 14.20 -1.84 3.99
N HIS A 333 13.50 -0.79 3.55
CA HIS A 333 13.96 0.15 2.51
C HIS A 333 14.25 -0.53 1.16
N GLY A 334 13.67 -1.70 0.93
CA GLY A 334 13.82 -2.48 -0.29
C GLY A 334 12.69 -2.23 -1.30
N SER A 335 12.69 -3.05 -2.36
CA SER A 335 11.66 -3.04 -3.39
C SER A 335 11.14 -4.45 -3.69
N PHE A 336 9.87 -4.50 -4.09
CA PHE A 336 9.16 -5.72 -4.49
C PHE A 336 8.54 -5.53 -5.86
N LYS A 337 8.79 -6.45 -6.79
CA LYS A 337 8.26 -6.39 -8.15
C LYS A 337 7.72 -7.73 -8.58
N ILE A 338 6.56 -7.70 -9.24
CA ILE A 338 5.98 -8.86 -9.91
C ILE A 338 5.99 -8.62 -11.41
N SER A 339 6.53 -9.55 -12.17
CA SER A 339 6.61 -9.50 -13.63
C SER A 339 6.26 -10.86 -14.26
N LYS A 340 6.15 -10.90 -15.55
CA LYS A 340 6.05 -12.14 -16.31
C LYS A 340 7.44 -12.58 -16.77
N PRO A 341 7.73 -13.89 -16.85
CA PRO A 341 8.93 -14.39 -17.47
C PRO A 341 9.03 -13.98 -18.96
N ALA A 342 10.22 -14.11 -19.53
CA ALA A 342 10.47 -13.74 -20.93
C ALA A 342 9.63 -14.56 -21.92
N ASP A 343 9.33 -15.81 -21.60
CA ASP A 343 8.46 -16.73 -22.35
C ASP A 343 6.96 -16.47 -22.19
N LYS A 344 6.57 -15.47 -21.39
CA LYS A 344 5.20 -15.01 -21.08
C LYS A 344 4.34 -16.01 -20.29
N HIS A 345 4.87 -17.15 -19.86
CA HIS A 345 4.16 -18.10 -19.00
C HIS A 345 4.71 -18.08 -17.58
N GLY A 346 3.82 -18.02 -16.56
CA GLY A 346 4.20 -18.01 -15.15
C GLY A 346 4.34 -16.63 -14.53
N THR A 347 4.99 -16.61 -13.36
CA THR A 347 5.21 -15.40 -12.53
C THR A 347 6.68 -15.29 -12.15
N VAL A 348 7.19 -14.06 -12.13
CA VAL A 348 8.50 -13.73 -11.55
C VAL A 348 8.28 -12.72 -10.42
N ILE A 349 8.70 -13.08 -9.23
CA ILE A 349 8.77 -12.21 -8.06
C ILE A 349 10.23 -11.82 -7.86
N THR A 350 10.51 -10.53 -7.81
CA THR A 350 11.84 -9.99 -7.52
C THR A 350 11.78 -9.12 -6.29
N VAL A 351 12.64 -9.42 -5.32
CA VAL A 351 12.81 -8.65 -4.08
C VAL A 351 14.23 -8.14 -4.04
N LYS A 352 14.41 -6.87 -3.73
CA LYS A 352 15.72 -6.24 -3.52
C LYS A 352 15.75 -5.60 -2.15
N LEU A 353 16.78 -5.87 -1.37
CA LEU A 353 17.04 -5.22 -0.09
C LEU A 353 18.45 -4.61 -0.12
N PRO A 354 18.63 -3.39 0.42
CA PRO A 354 19.96 -2.81 0.59
C PRO A 354 20.76 -3.63 1.64
N ILE A 355 22.07 -3.75 1.45
CA ILE A 355 23.02 -4.33 2.44
C ILE A 355 23.75 -3.20 3.13
#